data_23ed243d746538f93ae5ba0595a4e8bf
#
_entry.id   23ed243d746538f93ae5ba0595a4e8bf
#
_cell.length_a   1.000
_cell.length_b   1.000
_cell.length_c   1.000
_cell.angle_alpha   90.00
_cell.angle_beta   90.00
_cell.angle_gamma   90.00
#
_symmetry.space_group_name_H-M   'P 1'
#
loop_
_entity.id
_entity.type
_entity.pdbx_description
1 polymer ?
#
loop_
_entity_poly.entity_id
_entity_poly.type
_entity_poly.pdbx_seq_one_letter_code
_entity_poly.pdbx_strand_id
1 'polypeptide(L)'
;MNARLAVAPTVGLRARRPLAPLPAAADALGGAPSAPSSTASPATKLYPNLDLDFVPVMTPAEWARGLALAVFTGALHAAFVAKLFTQRLTGGSSPWYVTVAPTLAVAVLTFAIHRYLALEEKEQRRLVSETDAADPDSLFTNVDDVTVHYKLRRPKKGPPRVVVSCCHGFGANTYSWERCAMSPLAEALGAAVVAHDSPGFGLTARPTDLSKYLPKTNGAISRAMLDVASVAYQSMEQRTVPQSPFPKPRRVVMGHSMGGIAAAVAAGAGDVDDVVLVAPALIPPRLGVKPNLNPNPKPVSLMTALCGALGRFATAVAVYALAPFLKLFLRKIVRSATFWRRGLSKAVGRRCAPVFFTDLTWADGYRRPSCVKGWDDGMVRVVLAAATAGVNDVWAAESAKVAAAMRKESPAVDAPEDMSTDAAATLEALRCSGARVLIVHGDEDAIVPLENSRRLADALGPEAQLVVMRGCGHMPHEEDPDVFVEAVKEFVGEWNPRPTVRAKKP
;
A
#
# COMPACT_ATOMS: atom_id res chain seq x y z
N MET A 1 34.16 -0.88 -34.48
CA MET A 1 33.51 -2.17 -34.17
C MET A 1 32.18 -1.82 -33.47
N ASN A 2 31.10 -1.86 -34.25
CA ASN A 2 29.77 -1.45 -33.81
C ASN A 2 29.11 -2.61 -33.07
N ALA A 3 29.02 -2.52 -31.76
CA ALA A 3 28.15 -3.39 -30.98
C ALA A 3 26.71 -2.90 -31.14
N ARG A 4 25.91 -3.62 -31.88
CA ARG A 4 24.44 -3.41 -31.98
C ARG A 4 23.83 -3.74 -30.62
N LEU A 5 23.20 -2.75 -29.99
CA LEU A 5 22.29 -2.94 -28.88
C LEU A 5 21.19 -3.90 -29.34
N ALA A 6 21.16 -5.07 -28.75
CA ALA A 6 20.04 -6.01 -28.91
C ALA A 6 18.84 -5.41 -28.15
N VAL A 7 17.92 -4.84 -28.90
CA VAL A 7 16.57 -4.53 -28.40
C VAL A 7 15.94 -5.87 -28.03
N ALA A 8 15.62 -6.07 -26.78
CA ALA A 8 14.88 -7.24 -26.33
C ALA A 8 13.62 -7.38 -27.19
N PRO A 9 13.30 -8.58 -27.68
CA PRO A 9 12.13 -8.75 -28.51
C PRO A 9 10.89 -8.37 -27.69
N THR A 10 10.19 -7.35 -28.16
CA THR A 10 8.78 -7.17 -27.80
C THR A 10 8.10 -8.48 -28.13
N VAL A 11 7.69 -9.23 -27.11
CA VAL A 11 6.88 -10.43 -27.29
C VAL A 11 5.60 -9.98 -27.99
N GLY A 12 5.62 -10.07 -29.31
CA GLY A 12 4.48 -9.88 -30.16
C GLY A 12 3.55 -11.05 -29.88
N LEU A 13 2.70 -10.91 -28.88
CA LEU A 13 1.57 -11.79 -28.70
C LEU A 13 0.82 -11.81 -30.03
N ARG A 14 0.91 -12.93 -30.76
CA ARG A 14 0.09 -13.21 -31.93
C ARG A 14 -1.33 -12.78 -31.59
N ALA A 15 -1.93 -11.99 -32.46
CA ALA A 15 -3.33 -11.64 -32.39
C ALA A 15 -4.16 -12.93 -32.22
N ARG A 16 -4.44 -13.27 -30.96
CA ARG A 16 -5.42 -14.29 -30.64
C ARG A 16 -6.79 -13.62 -30.71
N ARG A 17 -7.76 -14.38 -31.11
CA ARG A 17 -9.18 -14.03 -31.26
C ARG A 17 -9.57 -12.99 -30.20
N PRO A 18 -10.34 -11.96 -30.58
CA PRO A 18 -10.91 -11.08 -29.59
C PRO A 18 -11.60 -11.93 -28.51
N LEU A 19 -11.29 -11.66 -27.25
CA LEU A 19 -12.01 -12.22 -26.11
C LEU A 19 -13.49 -12.08 -26.43
N ALA A 20 -14.24 -13.17 -26.27
CA ALA A 20 -15.67 -13.12 -26.37
C ALA A 20 -16.15 -11.96 -25.51
N PRO A 21 -16.98 -11.06 -26.02
CA PRO A 21 -17.51 -9.99 -25.19
C PRO A 21 -18.18 -10.65 -23.99
N LEU A 22 -17.88 -10.14 -22.80
CA LEU A 22 -18.74 -10.35 -21.63
C LEU A 22 -20.17 -10.13 -22.12
N PRO A 23 -21.16 -10.97 -21.74
CA PRO A 23 -22.50 -10.90 -22.28
C PRO A 23 -22.96 -9.45 -22.19
N ALA A 24 -23.02 -8.80 -23.34
CA ALA A 24 -23.57 -7.49 -23.49
C ALA A 24 -25.06 -7.61 -23.18
N ALA A 25 -25.51 -6.86 -22.21
CA ALA A 25 -26.92 -6.52 -22.08
C ALA A 25 -27.31 -5.64 -23.29
N ALA A 26 -27.54 -6.27 -24.43
CA ALA A 26 -28.07 -5.65 -25.64
C ALA A 26 -28.69 -6.72 -26.52
N ASP A 27 -29.96 -6.99 -26.27
CA ASP A 27 -30.93 -7.38 -27.27
C ASP A 27 -32.32 -7.33 -26.65
N ALA A 28 -32.94 -6.15 -26.68
CA ALA A 28 -34.40 -5.95 -26.61
C ALA A 28 -34.73 -4.51 -27.01
N LEU A 29 -34.59 -4.21 -28.29
CA LEU A 29 -35.28 -3.05 -28.87
C LEU A 29 -36.62 -3.54 -29.46
N GLY A 30 -37.71 -3.34 -28.74
CA GLY A 30 -39.07 -3.60 -29.18
C GLY A 30 -40.09 -3.45 -28.06
N GLY A 31 -40.56 -2.25 -27.83
CA GLY A 31 -41.69 -2.00 -26.93
C GLY A 31 -41.40 -0.89 -25.91
N ALA A 32 -42.17 0.20 -25.96
CA ALA A 32 -42.07 1.27 -24.96
C ALA A 32 -42.31 0.72 -23.55
N PRO A 33 -41.41 0.93 -22.58
CA PRO A 33 -41.61 0.43 -21.24
C PRO A 33 -42.37 1.45 -20.41
N SER A 34 -43.44 0.97 -19.77
CA SER A 34 -43.99 1.51 -18.54
C SER A 34 -42.88 1.60 -17.50
N ALA A 35 -42.82 2.68 -16.71
CA ALA A 35 -41.81 2.93 -15.69
C ALA A 35 -41.60 1.70 -14.80
N PRO A 36 -40.34 1.25 -14.63
CA PRO A 36 -40.06 0.12 -13.74
C PRO A 36 -40.17 0.60 -12.28
N SER A 37 -41.05 -0.07 -11.53
CA SER A 37 -41.03 -0.03 -10.07
C SER A 37 -39.60 -0.45 -9.61
N SER A 38 -38.94 0.40 -8.84
CA SER A 38 -37.61 0.20 -8.28
C SER A 38 -37.60 -0.88 -7.21
N THR A 39 -37.54 -2.14 -7.61
CA THR A 39 -37.07 -3.21 -6.74
C THR A 39 -35.71 -3.69 -7.28
N ALA A 40 -34.70 -2.82 -7.16
CA ALA A 40 -33.32 -3.29 -7.26
C ALA A 40 -33.09 -4.26 -6.11
N SER A 41 -32.83 -5.52 -6.43
CA SER A 41 -32.33 -6.49 -5.47
C SER A 41 -31.15 -5.88 -4.73
N PRO A 42 -31.08 -5.90 -3.38
CA PRO A 42 -29.97 -5.29 -2.67
C PRO A 42 -28.68 -5.95 -3.14
N ALA A 43 -27.78 -5.14 -3.68
CA ALA A 43 -26.46 -5.62 -4.09
C ALA A 43 -25.84 -6.38 -2.92
N THR A 44 -25.49 -7.64 -3.13
CA THR A 44 -24.93 -8.50 -2.09
C THR A 44 -23.67 -7.85 -1.55
N LYS A 45 -23.66 -7.44 -0.30
CA LYS A 45 -22.50 -6.80 0.35
C LYS A 45 -21.38 -7.83 0.45
N LEU A 46 -20.18 -7.46 0.03
CA LEU A 46 -18.98 -8.33 0.12
C LEU A 46 -18.69 -8.72 1.58
N TYR A 47 -18.93 -7.81 2.52
CA TYR A 47 -18.75 -8.01 3.96
C TYR A 47 -20.06 -7.66 4.70
N PRO A 48 -21.03 -8.59 4.78
CA PRO A 48 -22.35 -8.31 5.36
C PRO A 48 -22.31 -7.99 6.86
N ASN A 49 -21.28 -8.49 7.56
CA ASN A 49 -21.11 -8.27 9.00
C ASN A 49 -20.38 -6.97 9.35
N LEU A 50 -19.88 -6.24 8.36
CA LEU A 50 -19.17 -4.98 8.55
C LEU A 50 -20.00 -3.81 8.04
N ASP A 51 -20.13 -2.76 8.86
CA ASP A 51 -20.76 -1.54 8.44
C ASP A 51 -19.74 -0.59 7.84
N LEU A 52 -19.47 -0.77 6.54
CA LEU A 52 -18.51 0.02 5.78
C LEU A 52 -18.97 1.48 5.56
N ASP A 53 -20.27 1.74 5.65
CA ASP A 53 -20.88 3.05 5.29
C ASP A 53 -21.12 3.96 6.50
N PHE A 54 -20.73 3.53 7.69
CA PHE A 54 -20.95 4.32 8.89
C PHE A 54 -20.20 5.66 8.87
N VAL A 55 -20.94 6.68 9.20
CA VAL A 55 -20.40 8.02 9.46
C VAL A 55 -20.86 8.45 10.86
N PRO A 56 -19.94 8.67 11.81
CA PRO A 56 -20.32 9.15 13.12
C PRO A 56 -20.90 10.57 13.02
N VAL A 57 -22.09 10.76 13.59
CA VAL A 57 -22.75 12.06 13.67
C VAL A 57 -23.07 12.39 15.11
N MET A 58 -22.99 13.67 15.47
CA MET A 58 -23.41 14.14 16.79
C MET A 58 -24.92 14.16 16.88
N THR A 59 -25.47 13.72 18.02
CA THR A 59 -26.86 13.90 18.38
C THR A 59 -27.14 15.36 18.75
N PRO A 60 -28.40 15.82 18.69
CA PRO A 60 -28.76 17.15 19.14
C PRO A 60 -28.34 17.45 20.58
N ALA A 61 -28.42 16.45 21.48
CA ALA A 61 -27.97 16.58 22.87
C ALA A 61 -26.45 16.77 23.01
N GLU A 62 -25.65 16.10 22.20
CA GLU A 62 -24.20 16.29 22.15
C GLU A 62 -23.83 17.67 21.60
N TRP A 63 -24.55 18.14 20.58
CA TRP A 63 -24.40 19.49 20.05
C TRP A 63 -24.68 20.53 21.13
N ALA A 64 -25.81 20.38 21.85
CA ALA A 64 -26.18 21.30 22.93
C ALA A 64 -25.14 21.30 24.06
N ARG A 65 -24.65 20.15 24.49
CA ARG A 65 -23.57 20.04 25.51
C ARG A 65 -22.28 20.69 25.04
N GLY A 66 -21.84 20.45 23.80
CA GLY A 66 -20.65 21.06 23.24
C GLY A 66 -20.73 22.57 23.18
N LEU A 67 -21.89 23.09 22.77
CA LEU A 67 -22.14 24.53 22.73
C LEU A 67 -22.16 25.14 24.14
N ALA A 68 -22.85 24.53 25.10
CA ALA A 68 -22.89 24.98 26.49
C ALA A 68 -21.46 25.01 27.10
N LEU A 69 -20.67 24.00 26.85
CA LEU A 69 -19.27 23.94 27.33
C LEU A 69 -18.43 25.04 26.68
N ALA A 70 -18.60 25.30 25.40
CA ALA A 70 -17.89 26.35 24.67
C ALA A 70 -18.21 27.73 25.19
N VAL A 71 -19.52 28.00 25.45
CA VAL A 71 -19.95 29.27 26.05
C VAL A 71 -19.42 29.43 27.46
N PHE A 72 -19.46 28.39 28.30
CA PHE A 72 -18.94 28.41 29.64
C PHE A 72 -17.42 28.69 29.69
N THR A 73 -16.65 27.98 28.90
CA THR A 73 -15.16 28.16 28.87
C THR A 73 -14.78 29.52 28.28
N GLY A 74 -15.51 29.99 27.27
CA GLY A 74 -15.35 31.33 26.72
C GLY A 74 -15.62 32.40 27.76
N ALA A 75 -16.73 32.31 28.51
CA ALA A 75 -17.08 33.25 29.57
C ALA A 75 -16.04 33.25 30.69
N LEU A 76 -15.57 32.06 31.08
CA LEU A 76 -14.50 31.94 32.12
C LEU A 76 -13.20 32.60 31.66
N HIS A 77 -12.81 32.38 30.38
CA HIS A 77 -11.61 33.03 29.82
C HIS A 77 -11.78 34.56 29.76
N ALA A 78 -12.94 35.04 29.30
CA ALA A 78 -13.21 36.50 29.29
C ALA A 78 -13.13 37.13 30.64
N ALA A 79 -13.69 36.48 31.69
CA ALA A 79 -13.61 36.94 33.07
C ALA A 79 -12.17 36.96 33.61
N PHE A 80 -11.36 35.92 33.27
CA PHE A 80 -9.96 35.85 33.65
C PHE A 80 -9.13 36.97 33.02
N VAL A 81 -9.30 37.21 31.71
CA VAL A 81 -8.59 38.29 30.99
C VAL A 81 -8.99 39.65 31.55
N ALA A 82 -10.30 39.88 31.73
CA ALA A 82 -10.78 41.13 32.34
C ALA A 82 -10.17 41.38 33.71
N LYS A 83 -10.07 40.34 34.56
CA LYS A 83 -9.47 40.44 35.90
C LYS A 83 -7.96 40.75 35.82
N LEU A 84 -7.22 40.15 34.89
CA LEU A 84 -5.80 40.45 34.71
C LEU A 84 -5.56 41.91 34.29
N PHE A 85 -6.39 42.44 33.40
CA PHE A 85 -6.27 43.82 32.97
C PHE A 85 -6.62 44.82 34.07
N THR A 86 -7.68 44.55 34.82
CA THR A 86 -8.07 45.44 35.96
C THR A 86 -7.04 45.43 37.10
N GLN A 87 -6.33 44.36 37.34
CA GLN A 87 -5.39 44.22 38.46
C GLN A 87 -3.93 44.65 38.13
N ARG A 88 -3.51 44.61 36.86
CA ARG A 88 -2.05 44.73 36.56
C ARG A 88 -1.63 45.83 35.59
N LEU A 89 -2.45 46.37 34.77
CA LEU A 89 -1.94 47.15 33.65
C LEU A 89 -2.38 48.59 33.52
N THR A 90 -3.52 49.07 33.98
CA THR A 90 -3.89 50.47 33.71
C THR A 90 -5.06 51.05 34.47
N GLY A 91 -5.82 50.30 35.26
CA GLY A 91 -7.12 50.78 35.79
C GLY A 91 -8.17 51.08 34.69
N GLY A 92 -7.89 50.73 33.46
CA GLY A 92 -8.78 50.98 32.28
C GLY A 92 -9.31 49.70 31.65
N SER A 93 -10.34 49.84 30.78
CA SER A 93 -10.93 48.74 30.04
C SER A 93 -9.95 48.15 29.04
N SER A 94 -9.84 46.81 28.99
CA SER A 94 -9.06 46.12 27.96
C SER A 94 -9.55 46.39 26.54
N PRO A 95 -8.68 46.59 25.55
CA PRO A 95 -9.10 46.71 24.18
C PRO A 95 -9.92 45.46 23.77
N TRP A 96 -11.04 45.66 23.09
CA TRP A 96 -11.98 44.57 22.72
C TRP A 96 -11.30 43.42 22.00
N TYR A 97 -10.31 43.69 21.12
CA TYR A 97 -9.58 42.66 20.36
C TYR A 97 -8.68 41.80 21.24
N VAL A 98 -8.21 42.28 22.40
CA VAL A 98 -7.39 41.51 23.34
C VAL A 98 -8.27 40.53 24.15
N THR A 99 -9.56 40.84 24.31
CA THR A 99 -10.46 40.01 25.09
C THR A 99 -11.35 39.15 24.18
N VAL A 100 -11.94 39.71 23.14
CA VAL A 100 -12.94 39.03 22.33
C VAL A 100 -12.31 37.95 21.44
N ALA A 101 -11.23 38.25 20.72
CA ALA A 101 -10.64 37.29 19.80
C ALA A 101 -10.10 36.03 20.52
N PRO A 102 -9.30 36.13 21.61
CA PRO A 102 -8.87 34.94 22.34
C PRO A 102 -10.04 34.18 23.00
N THR A 103 -11.06 34.88 23.48
CA THR A 103 -12.25 34.26 24.08
C THR A 103 -13.02 33.42 23.04
N LEU A 104 -13.23 33.96 21.85
CA LEU A 104 -13.82 33.20 20.73
C LEU A 104 -12.95 32.01 20.33
N ALA A 105 -11.63 32.20 20.28
CA ALA A 105 -10.70 31.10 19.97
C ALA A 105 -10.81 29.96 20.99
N VAL A 106 -10.86 30.29 22.31
CA VAL A 106 -11.05 29.28 23.37
C VAL A 106 -12.39 28.57 23.22
N ALA A 107 -13.48 29.30 22.98
CA ALA A 107 -14.81 28.71 22.80
C ALA A 107 -14.83 27.77 21.58
N VAL A 108 -14.32 28.23 20.45
CA VAL A 108 -14.25 27.42 19.20
C VAL A 108 -13.38 26.17 19.42
N LEU A 109 -12.23 26.32 20.06
CA LEU A 109 -11.33 25.18 20.34
C LEU A 109 -12.00 24.18 21.29
N THR A 110 -12.66 24.64 22.34
CA THR A 110 -13.41 23.79 23.28
C THR A 110 -14.51 23.01 22.56
N PHE A 111 -15.27 23.68 21.71
CA PHE A 111 -16.30 23.00 20.90
C PHE A 111 -15.69 21.99 19.95
N ALA A 112 -14.60 22.33 19.26
CA ALA A 112 -13.91 21.42 18.34
C ALA A 112 -13.38 20.18 19.06
N ILE A 113 -12.80 20.35 20.26
CA ILE A 113 -12.32 19.23 21.10
C ILE A 113 -13.52 18.37 21.54
N HIS A 114 -14.59 18.96 22.05
CA HIS A 114 -15.79 18.20 22.44
C HIS A 114 -16.35 17.40 21.27
N ARG A 115 -16.47 18.04 20.11
CA ARG A 115 -16.93 17.37 18.88
C ARG A 115 -16.01 16.20 18.49
N TYR A 116 -14.70 16.43 18.55
CA TYR A 116 -13.71 15.38 18.25
C TYR A 116 -13.91 14.18 19.18
N LEU A 117 -13.95 14.41 20.50
CA LEU A 117 -14.10 13.35 21.50
C LEU A 117 -15.42 12.58 21.36
N ALA A 118 -16.53 13.26 21.10
CA ALA A 118 -17.83 12.62 20.90
C ALA A 118 -17.87 11.76 19.62
N LEU A 119 -17.23 12.22 18.54
CA LEU A 119 -17.13 11.46 17.31
C LEU A 119 -16.14 10.29 17.46
N GLU A 120 -15.05 10.51 18.19
CA GLU A 120 -14.04 9.47 18.50
C GLU A 120 -14.67 8.31 19.29
N GLU A 121 -15.43 8.62 20.35
CA GLU A 121 -16.11 7.59 21.14
C GLU A 121 -17.05 6.73 20.28
N LYS A 122 -17.82 7.34 19.39
CA LYS A 122 -18.72 6.62 18.47
C LYS A 122 -17.95 5.77 17.47
N GLU A 123 -16.83 6.31 17.00
CA GLU A 123 -15.93 5.58 16.13
C GLU A 123 -15.42 4.31 16.81
N GLN A 124 -14.83 4.45 17.99
CA GLN A 124 -14.19 3.33 18.72
C GLN A 124 -15.19 2.23 19.10
N ARG A 125 -16.46 2.60 19.40
CA ARG A 125 -17.51 1.63 19.71
C ARG A 125 -17.89 0.70 18.55
N ARG A 126 -17.56 1.08 17.34
CA ARG A 126 -17.95 0.34 16.13
C ARG A 126 -16.80 -0.39 15.45
N LEU A 127 -15.57 -0.05 15.79
CA LEU A 127 -14.43 -0.74 15.27
C LEU A 127 -14.36 -2.15 15.87
N VAL A 128 -14.19 -3.12 15.01
CA VAL A 128 -14.05 -4.53 15.36
C VAL A 128 -12.57 -4.92 15.51
N SER A 129 -12.31 -6.09 16.08
CA SER A 129 -10.96 -6.65 16.08
C SER A 129 -10.55 -7.12 14.68
N GLU A 130 -9.26 -7.36 14.46
CA GLU A 130 -8.74 -7.92 13.23
C GLU A 130 -9.36 -9.30 12.93
N THR A 131 -9.57 -10.10 13.98
CA THR A 131 -10.17 -11.44 13.86
C THR A 131 -11.67 -11.38 13.57
N ASP A 132 -12.39 -10.40 14.09
CA ASP A 132 -13.83 -10.24 13.80
C ASP A 132 -14.06 -9.69 12.38
N ALA A 133 -13.07 -8.97 11.83
CA ALA A 133 -13.10 -8.50 10.46
C ALA A 133 -12.58 -9.55 9.46
N ALA A 134 -12.02 -10.65 9.93
CA ALA A 134 -11.37 -11.66 9.10
C ALA A 134 -12.40 -12.49 8.31
N ASP A 135 -11.99 -12.96 7.12
CA ASP A 135 -12.73 -13.95 6.36
C ASP A 135 -12.50 -15.37 6.94
N PRO A 136 -13.34 -16.36 6.63
CA PRO A 136 -13.15 -17.73 7.11
C PRO A 136 -11.82 -18.37 6.72
N ASP A 137 -11.19 -17.90 5.64
CA ASP A 137 -9.89 -18.36 5.14
C ASP A 137 -8.72 -17.41 5.47
N SER A 138 -8.96 -16.41 6.31
CA SER A 138 -7.92 -15.54 6.86
C SER A 138 -7.06 -16.30 7.86
N LEU A 139 -5.76 -16.11 7.76
CA LEU A 139 -4.77 -16.73 8.61
C LEU A 139 -3.90 -15.65 9.28
N PHE A 140 -3.39 -15.97 10.47
CA PHE A 140 -2.52 -15.06 11.21
C PHE A 140 -1.28 -15.80 11.69
N THR A 141 -0.13 -15.13 11.68
CA THR A 141 1.12 -15.63 12.25
C THR A 141 1.90 -14.48 12.88
N ASN A 142 2.85 -14.80 13.75
CA ASN A 142 3.73 -13.79 14.35
C ASN A 142 5.07 -13.77 13.61
N VAL A 143 5.49 -12.58 13.19
CA VAL A 143 6.80 -12.33 12.57
C VAL A 143 7.41 -11.11 13.25
N ASP A 144 8.54 -11.27 13.93
CA ASP A 144 9.25 -10.18 14.64
C ASP A 144 8.30 -9.34 15.52
N ASP A 145 7.51 -9.99 16.36
CA ASP A 145 6.52 -9.39 17.27
C ASP A 145 5.35 -8.64 16.57
N VAL A 146 5.18 -8.86 15.27
CA VAL A 146 4.03 -8.36 14.51
C VAL A 146 3.11 -9.52 14.18
N THR A 147 1.84 -9.47 14.62
CA THR A 147 0.82 -10.39 14.16
C THR A 147 0.42 -10.03 12.75
N VAL A 148 0.83 -10.85 11.79
CA VAL A 148 0.65 -10.65 10.34
C VAL A 148 -0.55 -11.44 9.87
N HIS A 149 -1.50 -10.76 9.24
CA HIS A 149 -2.60 -11.38 8.50
C HIS A 149 -2.13 -11.80 7.11
N TYR A 150 -2.54 -12.98 6.69
CA TYR A 150 -2.26 -13.49 5.35
C TYR A 150 -3.35 -14.41 4.82
N LYS A 151 -3.35 -14.59 3.51
CA LYS A 151 -4.15 -15.56 2.77
C LYS A 151 -3.23 -16.55 2.07
N LEU A 152 -3.66 -17.82 1.99
CA LEU A 152 -2.91 -18.89 1.32
C LEU A 152 -3.77 -19.55 0.25
N ARG A 153 -3.21 -19.73 -0.95
CA ARG A 153 -3.78 -20.54 -2.03
C ARG A 153 -2.81 -21.64 -2.40
N ARG A 154 -3.33 -22.83 -2.68
CA ARG A 154 -2.56 -24.01 -3.07
C ARG A 154 -3.04 -24.52 -4.42
N PRO A 155 -2.18 -25.22 -5.20
CA PRO A 155 -2.60 -25.83 -6.44
C PRO A 155 -3.60 -26.96 -6.12
N LYS A 156 -4.56 -27.18 -7.03
CA LYS A 156 -5.55 -28.25 -6.88
C LYS A 156 -4.93 -29.63 -7.03
N LYS A 157 -3.83 -29.75 -7.76
CA LYS A 157 -3.19 -31.03 -8.08
C LYS A 157 -1.74 -31.03 -7.62
N GLY A 158 -1.37 -32.05 -6.87
CA GLY A 158 0.00 -32.33 -6.46
C GLY A 158 0.57 -31.37 -5.40
N PRO A 159 1.76 -31.68 -4.89
CA PRO A 159 2.47 -30.78 -4.00
C PRO A 159 3.01 -29.56 -4.75
N PRO A 160 3.03 -28.37 -4.13
CA PRO A 160 3.54 -27.17 -4.79
C PRO A 160 5.06 -27.30 -5.02
N ARG A 161 5.53 -26.97 -6.24
CA ARG A 161 6.94 -26.92 -6.59
C ARG A 161 7.55 -25.52 -6.43
N VAL A 162 6.70 -24.55 -6.29
CA VAL A 162 7.01 -23.13 -6.15
C VAL A 162 6.31 -22.59 -4.93
N VAL A 163 6.96 -21.73 -4.17
CA VAL A 163 6.36 -20.95 -3.09
C VAL A 163 6.46 -19.47 -3.44
N VAL A 164 5.34 -18.77 -3.27
CA VAL A 164 5.20 -17.36 -3.68
C VAL A 164 4.74 -16.54 -2.50
N SER A 165 5.40 -15.41 -2.24
CA SER A 165 4.96 -14.38 -1.31
C SER A 165 4.61 -13.11 -2.08
N CYS A 166 3.39 -12.58 -1.88
CA CYS A 166 2.86 -11.40 -2.55
C CYS A 166 2.72 -10.22 -1.57
N CYS A 167 3.33 -9.08 -1.91
CA CYS A 167 3.29 -7.84 -1.15
C CYS A 167 2.43 -6.82 -1.88
N HIS A 168 1.46 -6.23 -1.19
CA HIS A 168 0.55 -5.24 -1.76
C HIS A 168 1.15 -3.82 -1.80
N GLY A 169 0.53 -2.92 -2.58
CA GLY A 169 0.86 -1.50 -2.67
C GLY A 169 0.32 -0.66 -1.51
N PHE A 170 0.66 0.63 -1.49
CA PHE A 170 0.17 1.58 -0.49
C PHE A 170 -1.36 1.69 -0.52
N GLY A 171 -1.99 1.64 0.65
CA GLY A 171 -3.45 1.72 0.78
C GLY A 171 -4.21 0.45 0.38
N ALA A 172 -3.51 -0.56 -0.17
CA ALA A 172 -4.07 -1.86 -0.50
C ALA A 172 -3.99 -2.83 0.69
N ASN A 173 -4.35 -4.06 0.45
CA ASN A 173 -4.27 -5.19 1.37
C ASN A 173 -4.26 -6.51 0.58
N THR A 174 -4.33 -7.66 1.25
CA THR A 174 -4.37 -8.99 0.60
C THR A 174 -5.40 -9.11 -0.52
N TYR A 175 -6.50 -8.36 -0.44
CA TYR A 175 -7.57 -8.39 -1.42
C TYR A 175 -7.10 -8.07 -2.85
N SER A 176 -6.12 -7.19 -3.02
CA SER A 176 -5.59 -6.84 -4.34
C SER A 176 -4.96 -8.03 -5.07
N TRP A 177 -4.41 -8.97 -4.34
CA TRP A 177 -3.87 -10.21 -4.89
C TRP A 177 -4.90 -11.33 -4.92
N GLU A 178 -5.72 -11.44 -3.85
CA GLU A 178 -6.68 -12.51 -3.66
C GLU A 178 -7.74 -12.54 -4.76
N ARG A 179 -8.28 -11.37 -5.11
CA ARG A 179 -9.40 -11.27 -6.02
C ARG A 179 -9.12 -11.86 -7.41
N CYS A 180 -7.94 -11.59 -7.97
CA CYS A 180 -7.68 -11.91 -9.37
C CYS A 180 -6.46 -12.83 -9.58
N ALA A 181 -5.40 -12.71 -8.77
CA ALA A 181 -4.11 -13.28 -9.12
C ALA A 181 -3.75 -14.55 -8.34
N MET A 182 -4.06 -14.66 -7.04
CA MET A 182 -3.55 -15.76 -6.21
C MET A 182 -3.94 -17.14 -6.71
N SER A 183 -5.24 -17.38 -7.00
CA SER A 183 -5.70 -18.70 -7.44
C SER A 183 -5.18 -19.06 -8.85
N PRO A 184 -5.23 -18.16 -9.84
CA PRO A 184 -4.62 -18.42 -11.13
C PRO A 184 -3.11 -18.68 -11.06
N LEU A 185 -2.36 -17.93 -10.24
CA LEU A 185 -0.93 -18.16 -10.03
C LEU A 185 -0.66 -19.55 -9.39
N ALA A 186 -1.46 -19.91 -8.37
CA ALA A 186 -1.32 -21.20 -7.72
C ALA A 186 -1.48 -22.37 -8.72
N GLU A 187 -2.46 -22.28 -9.61
CA GLU A 187 -2.70 -23.31 -10.63
C GLU A 187 -1.64 -23.28 -11.73
N ALA A 188 -1.31 -22.10 -12.27
CA ALA A 188 -0.41 -21.96 -13.40
C ALA A 188 1.03 -22.36 -13.08
N LEU A 189 1.48 -22.09 -11.85
CA LEU A 189 2.84 -22.39 -11.38
C LEU A 189 2.93 -23.71 -10.61
N GLY A 190 1.81 -24.35 -10.27
CA GLY A 190 1.79 -25.41 -9.27
C GLY A 190 2.36 -24.92 -7.93
N ALA A 191 1.94 -23.74 -7.48
CA ALA A 191 2.56 -23.02 -6.38
C ALA A 191 1.68 -22.93 -5.13
N ALA A 192 2.32 -22.87 -3.95
CA ALA A 192 1.69 -22.29 -2.77
C ALA A 192 1.91 -20.77 -2.78
N VAL A 193 0.82 -20.01 -2.90
CA VAL A 193 0.82 -18.54 -3.01
C VAL A 193 0.28 -17.94 -1.71
N VAL A 194 1.08 -17.13 -1.05
CA VAL A 194 0.72 -16.36 0.15
C VAL A 194 0.68 -14.89 -0.21
N ALA A 195 -0.42 -14.21 0.09
CA ALA A 195 -0.48 -12.76 0.14
C ALA A 195 -0.64 -12.32 1.60
N HIS A 196 0.08 -11.28 2.01
CA HIS A 196 0.03 -10.79 3.38
C HIS A 196 -0.22 -9.29 3.42
N ASP A 197 -0.78 -8.83 4.54
CA ASP A 197 -0.94 -7.40 4.81
C ASP A 197 0.32 -6.86 5.48
N SER A 198 0.82 -5.73 4.99
CA SER A 198 1.92 -4.99 5.62
C SER A 198 1.49 -4.32 6.92
N PRO A 199 2.37 -4.11 7.92
CA PRO A 199 2.05 -3.35 9.13
C PRO A 199 1.40 -1.99 8.83
N GLY A 200 0.30 -1.70 9.51
CA GLY A 200 -0.49 -0.49 9.27
C GLY A 200 -1.60 -0.63 8.24
N PHE A 201 -1.61 -1.72 7.48
CA PHE A 201 -2.60 -2.01 6.44
C PHE A 201 -3.39 -3.30 6.75
N GLY A 202 -4.48 -3.49 6.01
CA GLY A 202 -5.27 -4.71 6.09
C GLY A 202 -5.70 -5.08 7.50
N LEU A 203 -5.53 -6.34 7.83
CA LEU A 203 -5.81 -6.91 9.15
C LEU A 203 -4.52 -7.23 9.94
N THR A 204 -3.34 -6.85 9.47
CA THR A 204 -2.09 -6.97 10.21
C THR A 204 -2.05 -5.99 11.37
N ALA A 205 -1.45 -6.41 12.49
CA ALA A 205 -1.29 -5.60 13.69
C ALA A 205 -0.66 -4.22 13.40
N ARG A 206 -0.93 -3.27 14.29
CA ARG A 206 -0.48 -1.87 14.18
C ARG A 206 0.44 -1.53 15.36
N PRO A 207 1.68 -2.05 15.38
CA PRO A 207 2.61 -1.84 16.46
C PRO A 207 2.89 -0.34 16.69
N THR A 208 3.29 0.02 17.91
CA THR A 208 3.68 1.40 18.24
C THR A 208 5.10 1.71 17.77
N ASP A 209 5.95 0.72 17.64
CA ASP A 209 7.32 0.86 17.14
C ASP A 209 7.31 1.19 15.64
N LEU A 210 7.81 2.38 15.29
CA LEU A 210 7.85 2.88 13.92
C LEU A 210 8.79 2.08 13.02
N SER A 211 9.79 1.39 13.56
CA SER A 211 10.68 0.55 12.77
C SER A 211 9.97 -0.59 12.08
N LYS A 212 8.81 -1.02 12.64
CA LYS A 212 7.99 -2.10 12.06
C LYS A 212 7.26 -1.72 10.77
N TYR A 213 7.24 -0.44 10.41
CA TYR A 213 6.62 0.06 9.17
C TYR A 213 7.61 0.29 8.02
N LEU A 214 8.89 0.04 8.26
CA LEU A 214 9.95 0.28 7.28
C LEU A 214 10.04 -0.84 6.24
N PRO A 215 10.61 -0.55 5.04
CA PRO A 215 10.79 -1.54 3.97
C PRO A 215 11.57 -2.79 4.43
N LYS A 216 12.54 -2.64 5.34
CA LYS A 216 13.31 -3.75 5.91
C LYS A 216 12.41 -4.78 6.61
N THR A 217 11.48 -4.31 7.43
CA THR A 217 10.52 -5.18 8.13
C THR A 217 9.56 -5.83 7.15
N ASN A 218 9.04 -5.07 6.18
CA ASN A 218 8.17 -5.62 5.14
C ASN A 218 8.87 -6.69 4.30
N GLY A 219 10.16 -6.51 3.98
CA GLY A 219 10.98 -7.52 3.32
C GLY A 219 11.19 -8.78 4.18
N ALA A 220 11.42 -8.61 5.49
CA ALA A 220 11.54 -9.74 6.43
C ALA A 220 10.22 -10.52 6.54
N ILE A 221 9.07 -9.82 6.63
CA ILE A 221 7.74 -10.44 6.59
C ILE A 221 7.55 -11.22 5.30
N SER A 222 7.90 -10.66 4.15
CA SER A 222 7.76 -11.33 2.85
C SER A 222 8.57 -12.63 2.78
N ARG A 223 9.76 -12.66 3.37
CA ARG A 223 10.58 -13.89 3.47
C ARG A 223 9.95 -14.90 4.43
N ALA A 224 9.47 -14.47 5.59
CA ALA A 224 8.77 -15.34 6.53
C ALA A 224 7.52 -15.96 5.89
N MET A 225 6.83 -15.24 5.01
CA MET A 225 5.69 -15.78 4.26
C MET A 225 6.09 -16.87 3.25
N LEU A 226 7.28 -16.81 2.67
CA LEU A 226 7.83 -17.92 1.87
C LEU A 226 8.05 -19.17 2.74
N ASP A 227 8.49 -19.00 3.99
CA ASP A 227 8.67 -20.10 4.91
C ASP A 227 7.32 -20.71 5.33
N VAL A 228 6.32 -19.87 5.58
CA VAL A 228 4.92 -20.31 5.81
C VAL A 228 4.40 -21.12 4.63
N ALA A 229 4.61 -20.65 3.39
CA ALA A 229 4.23 -21.39 2.19
C ALA A 229 5.02 -22.73 2.08
N SER A 230 6.28 -22.76 2.49
CA SER A 230 7.13 -23.95 2.47
C SER A 230 6.70 -24.99 3.50
N VAL A 231 6.28 -24.59 4.70
CA VAL A 231 5.72 -25.50 5.71
C VAL A 231 4.42 -26.13 5.21
N ALA A 232 3.59 -25.35 4.53
CA ALA A 232 2.39 -25.86 3.88
C ALA A 232 2.71 -26.92 2.80
N TYR A 233 3.85 -26.80 2.14
CA TYR A 233 4.40 -27.79 1.22
C TYR A 233 4.80 -29.08 1.96
N GLN A 234 5.66 -29.00 2.97
CA GLN A 234 6.17 -30.15 3.69
C GLN A 234 5.08 -30.98 4.36
N SER A 235 4.05 -30.36 4.91
CA SER A 235 2.93 -31.04 5.55
C SER A 235 2.07 -31.87 4.59
N MET A 236 2.00 -31.52 3.32
CA MET A 236 1.32 -32.30 2.29
C MET A 236 2.16 -33.49 1.81
N GLU A 237 3.46 -33.29 1.74
CA GLU A 237 4.42 -34.25 1.23
C GLU A 237 4.63 -35.43 2.17
N GLN A 238 4.76 -35.19 3.47
CA GLN A 238 4.89 -36.25 4.49
C GLN A 238 3.70 -37.21 4.51
N ARG A 239 2.55 -36.81 3.98
CA ARG A 239 1.37 -37.68 3.82
C ARG A 239 1.42 -38.55 2.57
N THR A 240 2.23 -38.21 1.57
CA THR A 240 2.23 -38.89 0.27
C THR A 240 3.44 -39.79 0.02
N VAL A 241 4.64 -39.42 0.48
CA VAL A 241 5.87 -40.24 0.30
C VAL A 241 6.87 -39.99 1.45
N PRO A 242 7.00 -40.92 2.41
CA PRO A 242 7.79 -40.70 3.63
C PRO A 242 9.33 -40.67 3.47
N GLN A 243 9.92 -40.94 2.31
CA GLN A 243 11.36 -41.18 2.19
C GLN A 243 12.09 -40.56 0.98
N SER A 244 11.52 -39.61 0.26
CA SER A 244 12.22 -38.96 -0.84
C SER A 244 12.76 -37.58 -0.44
N PRO A 245 14.05 -37.27 -0.66
CA PRO A 245 14.55 -35.89 -0.55
C PRO A 245 14.04 -35.09 -1.74
N PHE A 246 12.89 -34.44 -1.58
CA PHE A 246 12.38 -33.55 -2.62
C PHE A 246 13.23 -32.30 -2.73
N PRO A 247 13.44 -31.77 -3.93
CA PRO A 247 14.17 -30.54 -4.11
C PRO A 247 13.45 -29.39 -3.39
N LYS A 248 14.24 -28.49 -2.76
CA LYS A 248 13.70 -27.25 -2.18
C LYS A 248 12.73 -26.59 -3.17
N PRO A 249 11.55 -26.16 -2.75
CA PRO A 249 10.65 -25.44 -3.62
C PRO A 249 11.31 -24.12 -4.08
N ARG A 250 11.07 -23.73 -5.31
CA ARG A 250 11.53 -22.45 -5.85
C ARG A 250 10.85 -21.31 -5.11
N ARG A 251 11.62 -20.32 -4.70
CA ARG A 251 11.16 -19.20 -3.84
C ARG A 251 10.98 -17.93 -4.67
N VAL A 252 9.76 -17.44 -4.78
CA VAL A 252 9.40 -16.28 -5.58
C VAL A 252 8.80 -15.20 -4.68
N VAL A 253 9.30 -13.98 -4.74
CA VAL A 253 8.67 -12.83 -4.10
C VAL A 253 8.09 -11.92 -5.16
N MET A 254 6.82 -11.53 -4.97
CA MET A 254 6.12 -10.60 -5.85
C MET A 254 5.73 -9.35 -5.07
N GLY A 255 5.87 -8.18 -5.67
CA GLY A 255 5.49 -6.93 -5.02
C GLY A 255 4.90 -5.91 -5.97
N HIS A 256 3.73 -5.37 -5.60
CA HIS A 256 3.06 -4.31 -6.34
C HIS A 256 3.40 -2.94 -5.76
N SER A 257 3.77 -1.98 -6.60
CA SER A 257 4.01 -0.58 -6.21
C SER A 257 4.98 -0.49 -5.03
N MET A 258 4.55 0.02 -3.88
CA MET A 258 5.29 0.00 -2.61
C MET A 258 5.78 -1.40 -2.21
N GLY A 259 4.95 -2.43 -2.40
CA GLY A 259 5.30 -3.81 -2.16
C GLY A 259 6.47 -4.30 -3.01
N GLY A 260 6.73 -3.65 -4.15
CA GLY A 260 7.92 -3.90 -4.98
C GLY A 260 9.23 -3.57 -4.26
N ILE A 261 9.23 -2.56 -3.38
CA ILE A 261 10.38 -2.24 -2.53
C ILE A 261 10.60 -3.37 -1.51
N ALA A 262 9.52 -3.84 -0.87
CA ALA A 262 9.59 -4.94 0.09
C ALA A 262 10.09 -6.23 -0.59
N ALA A 263 9.63 -6.53 -1.80
CA ALA A 263 10.09 -7.67 -2.59
C ALA A 263 11.59 -7.57 -2.94
N ALA A 264 12.07 -6.38 -3.34
CA ALA A 264 13.47 -6.14 -3.61
C ALA A 264 14.35 -6.30 -2.35
N VAL A 265 13.89 -5.78 -1.20
CA VAL A 265 14.57 -5.95 0.09
C VAL A 265 14.60 -7.42 0.51
N ALA A 266 13.49 -8.15 0.32
CA ALA A 266 13.43 -9.58 0.62
C ALA A 266 14.46 -10.37 -0.19
N ALA A 267 14.57 -10.09 -1.48
CA ALA A 267 15.54 -10.75 -2.37
C ALA A 267 16.98 -10.36 -2.06
N GLY A 268 17.24 -9.08 -1.79
CA GLY A 268 18.57 -8.59 -1.42
C GLY A 268 19.12 -9.23 -0.14
N ALA A 269 18.25 -9.75 0.73
CA ALA A 269 18.65 -10.51 1.92
C ALA A 269 19.00 -11.99 1.62
N GLY A 270 18.84 -12.45 0.38
CA GLY A 270 19.17 -13.80 -0.08
C GLY A 270 18.05 -14.83 0.10
N ASP A 271 18.28 -16.04 -0.41
CA ASP A 271 17.32 -17.18 -0.37
C ASP A 271 15.99 -16.93 -1.10
N VAL A 272 16.05 -16.12 -2.17
CA VAL A 272 14.97 -15.89 -3.14
C VAL A 272 15.52 -16.17 -4.54
N ASP A 273 14.80 -16.99 -5.30
CA ASP A 273 15.25 -17.38 -6.66
C ASP A 273 14.76 -16.36 -7.70
N ASP A 274 13.54 -15.87 -7.56
CA ASP A 274 12.93 -14.95 -8.49
C ASP A 274 12.19 -13.80 -7.77
N VAL A 275 12.21 -12.64 -8.42
CA VAL A 275 11.48 -11.45 -7.98
C VAL A 275 10.57 -10.97 -9.10
N VAL A 276 9.31 -10.74 -8.79
CA VAL A 276 8.35 -10.12 -9.72
C VAL A 276 7.95 -8.74 -9.18
N LEU A 277 8.34 -7.71 -9.88
CA LEU A 277 8.06 -6.32 -9.54
C LEU A 277 6.93 -5.79 -10.42
N VAL A 278 5.77 -5.51 -9.82
CA VAL A 278 4.57 -5.06 -10.54
C VAL A 278 4.40 -3.57 -10.34
N ALA A 279 4.56 -2.78 -11.40
CA ALA A 279 4.51 -1.32 -11.37
C ALA A 279 5.27 -0.74 -10.15
N PRO A 280 6.55 -1.13 -9.93
CA PRO A 280 7.24 -0.92 -8.66
C PRO A 280 7.50 0.57 -8.37
N ALA A 281 7.31 0.97 -7.12
CA ALA A 281 7.69 2.29 -6.63
C ALA A 281 9.21 2.41 -6.34
N LEU A 282 10.01 1.45 -6.74
CA LEU A 282 11.48 1.49 -6.68
C LEU A 282 12.01 2.32 -7.84
N ILE A 283 12.47 3.54 -7.55
CA ILE A 283 12.92 4.51 -8.56
C ILE A 283 14.44 4.50 -8.62
N PRO A 284 15.04 4.03 -9.73
CA PRO A 284 16.50 4.06 -9.90
C PRO A 284 17.00 5.47 -10.21
N PRO A 285 18.31 5.77 -9.96
CA PRO A 285 18.90 7.05 -10.32
C PRO A 285 18.80 7.31 -11.82
N ARG A 286 18.81 8.58 -12.23
CA ARG A 286 18.88 8.96 -13.64
C ARG A 286 20.20 8.49 -14.24
N LEU A 287 20.19 8.01 -15.49
CA LEU A 287 21.37 7.59 -16.22
C LEU A 287 22.39 8.75 -16.25
N GLY A 288 23.62 8.47 -15.85
CA GLY A 288 24.72 9.47 -15.80
C GLY A 288 25.00 10.02 -14.39
N VAL A 289 24.10 9.89 -13.46
CA VAL A 289 24.37 10.12 -12.04
C VAL A 289 24.87 8.78 -11.46
N LYS A 290 26.18 8.61 -11.34
CA LYS A 290 26.73 7.48 -10.61
C LYS A 290 26.21 7.58 -9.17
N PRO A 291 25.56 6.50 -8.63
CA PRO A 291 25.29 6.48 -7.21
C PRO A 291 26.60 6.77 -6.51
N ASN A 292 26.61 7.72 -5.60
CA ASN A 292 27.81 8.02 -4.81
C ASN A 292 28.03 6.88 -3.79
N LEU A 293 28.31 5.70 -4.33
CA LEU A 293 28.74 4.52 -3.58
C LEU A 293 30.20 4.73 -3.19
N ASN A 294 30.47 5.84 -2.49
CA ASN A 294 31.76 6.02 -1.89
C ASN A 294 31.90 4.96 -0.79
N PRO A 295 32.79 3.96 -0.95
CA PRO A 295 33.03 2.96 0.08
C PRO A 295 33.52 3.57 1.40
N ASN A 296 33.96 4.84 1.37
CA ASN A 296 34.25 5.67 2.53
C ASN A 296 33.43 6.95 2.43
N PRO A 297 32.15 6.97 2.82
CA PRO A 297 31.37 8.18 2.88
C PRO A 297 32.10 9.15 3.82
N LYS A 298 32.39 10.37 3.32
CA LYS A 298 32.93 11.41 4.20
C LYS A 298 32.01 11.51 5.43
N PRO A 299 32.56 11.52 6.65
CA PRO A 299 31.72 11.66 7.85
C PRO A 299 30.86 12.90 7.68
N VAL A 300 29.55 12.70 7.76
CA VAL A 300 28.58 13.80 7.71
C VAL A 300 28.96 14.77 8.82
N SER A 301 29.12 16.06 8.51
CA SER A 301 29.50 17.03 9.52
C SER A 301 28.49 16.96 10.68
N LEU A 302 28.96 17.10 11.93
CA LEU A 302 28.11 17.10 13.12
C LEU A 302 26.94 18.08 12.95
N MET A 303 27.19 19.24 12.33
CA MET A 303 26.15 20.23 12.07
C MET A 303 25.09 19.72 11.11
N THR A 304 25.45 19.06 10.01
CA THR A 304 24.52 18.48 9.03
C THR A 304 23.69 17.36 9.67
N ALA A 305 24.33 16.51 10.48
CA ALA A 305 23.65 15.44 11.22
C ALA A 305 22.65 16.02 12.24
N LEU A 306 23.05 17.09 12.96
CA LEU A 306 22.20 17.77 13.94
C LEU A 306 21.01 18.47 13.27
N CYS A 307 21.24 19.21 12.18
CA CYS A 307 20.15 19.85 11.40
C CYS A 307 19.16 18.81 10.85
N GLY A 308 19.66 17.69 10.34
CA GLY A 308 18.82 16.59 9.88
C GLY A 308 17.99 15.96 11.03
N ALA A 309 18.61 15.73 12.18
CA ALA A 309 17.92 15.20 13.36
C ALA A 309 16.84 16.18 13.87
N LEU A 310 17.15 17.48 13.91
CA LEU A 310 16.21 18.52 14.33
C LEU A 310 15.03 18.64 13.35
N GLY A 311 15.30 18.56 12.04
CA GLY A 311 14.27 18.53 11.00
C GLY A 311 13.33 17.32 11.15
N ARG A 312 13.88 16.13 11.37
CA ARG A 312 13.07 14.91 11.61
C ARG A 312 12.23 15.03 12.89
N PHE A 313 12.82 15.56 13.96
CA PHE A 313 12.10 15.81 15.21
C PHE A 313 10.96 16.81 15.01
N ALA A 314 11.19 17.92 14.34
CA ALA A 314 10.17 18.92 14.03
C ALA A 314 9.04 18.32 13.16
N THR A 315 9.38 17.49 12.17
CA THR A 315 8.40 16.78 11.34
C THR A 315 7.57 15.81 12.19
N ALA A 316 8.19 15.03 13.05
CA ALA A 316 7.49 14.13 13.96
C ALA A 316 6.50 14.88 14.86
N VAL A 317 6.95 15.97 15.48
CA VAL A 317 6.10 16.82 16.31
C VAL A 317 4.91 17.38 15.51
N ALA A 318 5.15 17.87 14.30
CA ALA A 318 4.10 18.36 13.43
C ALA A 318 3.08 17.27 13.05
N VAL A 319 3.54 16.07 12.69
CA VAL A 319 2.65 14.93 12.36
C VAL A 319 1.83 14.54 13.59
N TYR A 320 2.43 14.43 14.77
CA TYR A 320 1.68 14.12 16.00
C TYR A 320 0.67 15.20 16.36
N ALA A 321 1.03 16.49 16.25
CA ALA A 321 0.12 17.60 16.49
C ALA A 321 -1.06 17.63 15.51
N LEU A 322 -0.83 17.23 14.27
CA LEU A 322 -1.85 17.18 13.21
C LEU A 322 -2.58 15.82 13.14
N ALA A 323 -2.13 14.81 13.87
CA ALA A 323 -2.69 13.46 13.84
C ALA A 323 -4.23 13.43 14.03
N PRO A 324 -4.84 14.17 14.98
CA PRO A 324 -6.30 14.17 15.13
C PRO A 324 -7.03 14.64 13.87
N PHE A 325 -6.53 15.69 13.22
CA PHE A 325 -7.12 16.22 11.98
C PHE A 325 -6.88 15.26 10.82
N LEU A 326 -5.69 14.67 10.74
CA LEU A 326 -5.35 13.68 9.73
C LEU A 326 -6.24 12.43 9.86
N LYS A 327 -6.49 11.95 11.07
CA LYS A 327 -7.41 10.83 11.33
C LYS A 327 -8.83 11.15 10.87
N LEU A 328 -9.37 12.32 11.23
CA LEU A 328 -10.70 12.73 10.78
C LEU A 328 -10.79 12.81 9.24
N PHE A 329 -9.75 13.32 8.61
CA PHE A 329 -9.66 13.35 7.14
C PHE A 329 -9.60 11.95 6.54
N LEU A 330 -8.74 11.07 7.06
CA LEU A 330 -8.62 9.67 6.62
C LEU A 330 -9.95 8.93 6.78
N ARG A 331 -10.64 9.09 7.91
CA ARG A 331 -11.95 8.48 8.14
C ARG A 331 -12.97 8.92 7.10
N LYS A 332 -12.96 10.19 6.74
CA LYS A 332 -13.89 10.72 5.72
C LYS A 332 -13.59 10.15 4.33
N ILE A 333 -12.32 10.04 3.93
CA ILE A 333 -11.97 9.62 2.56
C ILE A 333 -11.88 8.10 2.42
N VAL A 334 -11.20 7.41 3.34
CA VAL A 334 -10.93 5.96 3.22
C VAL A 334 -12.21 5.12 3.34
N ARG A 335 -13.21 5.61 4.08
CA ARG A 335 -14.54 4.96 4.14
C ARG A 335 -15.43 5.23 2.95
N SER A 336 -15.16 6.28 2.21
CA SER A 336 -16.00 6.66 1.08
C SER A 336 -15.83 5.69 -0.09
N ALA A 337 -16.89 4.93 -0.41
CA ALA A 337 -16.91 4.09 -1.60
C ALA A 337 -16.64 4.93 -2.88
N THR A 338 -17.18 6.16 -2.95
CA THR A 338 -16.94 7.07 -4.08
C THR A 338 -15.46 7.45 -4.20
N PHE A 339 -14.76 7.65 -3.08
CA PHE A 339 -13.32 7.90 -3.09
C PHE A 339 -12.55 6.74 -3.74
N TRP A 340 -12.80 5.51 -3.29
CA TRP A 340 -12.15 4.33 -3.84
C TRP A 340 -12.51 4.09 -5.30
N ARG A 341 -13.78 4.17 -5.67
CA ARG A 341 -14.23 4.02 -7.05
C ARG A 341 -13.51 5.00 -7.99
N ARG A 342 -13.44 6.28 -7.61
CA ARG A 342 -12.73 7.29 -8.39
C ARG A 342 -11.21 7.10 -8.38
N GLY A 343 -10.65 6.73 -7.25
CA GLY A 343 -9.22 6.47 -7.11
C GLY A 343 -8.77 5.28 -7.94
N LEU A 344 -9.44 4.14 -7.77
CA LEU A 344 -9.14 2.92 -8.50
C LEU A 344 -9.35 3.10 -10.02
N SER A 345 -10.47 3.70 -10.45
CA SER A 345 -10.71 3.94 -11.88
C SER A 345 -9.71 4.89 -12.55
N LYS A 346 -8.99 5.71 -11.77
CA LYS A 346 -7.88 6.53 -12.28
C LYS A 346 -6.53 5.81 -12.26
N ALA A 347 -6.37 4.85 -11.37
CA ALA A 347 -5.15 4.06 -11.26
C ALA A 347 -5.05 3.01 -12.38
N VAL A 348 -6.18 2.53 -12.89
CA VAL A 348 -6.22 1.51 -13.96
C VAL A 348 -6.26 2.13 -15.35
N GLY A 349 -5.92 1.34 -16.36
CA GLY A 349 -6.01 1.72 -17.76
C GLY A 349 -7.46 2.01 -18.19
N ARG A 350 -7.61 2.81 -19.23
CA ARG A 350 -8.92 3.30 -19.72
C ARG A 350 -9.91 2.18 -20.01
N ARG A 351 -9.45 1.03 -20.44
CA ARG A 351 -10.28 -0.15 -20.71
C ARG A 351 -10.96 -0.68 -19.46
N CYS A 352 -10.25 -0.72 -18.35
CA CYS A 352 -10.70 -1.30 -17.07
C CYS A 352 -11.41 -0.28 -16.18
N ALA A 353 -11.18 1.01 -16.36
CA ALA A 353 -11.71 2.09 -15.51
C ALA A 353 -13.25 2.02 -15.29
N PRO A 354 -14.10 1.71 -16.30
CA PRO A 354 -15.54 1.59 -16.06
C PRO A 354 -15.89 0.47 -15.08
N VAL A 355 -15.22 -0.69 -15.16
CA VAL A 355 -15.47 -1.85 -14.27
C VAL A 355 -15.10 -1.49 -12.84
N PHE A 356 -13.91 -0.92 -12.62
CA PHE A 356 -13.47 -0.49 -11.29
C PHE A 356 -14.33 0.64 -10.70
N PHE A 357 -14.98 1.42 -11.54
CA PHE A 357 -15.90 2.45 -11.09
C PHE A 357 -17.29 1.90 -10.73
N THR A 358 -17.81 0.91 -11.47
CA THR A 358 -19.19 0.40 -11.32
C THR A 358 -19.30 -0.76 -10.34
N ASP A 359 -18.32 -1.64 -10.29
CA ASP A 359 -18.31 -2.78 -9.37
C ASP A 359 -17.90 -2.32 -7.96
N LEU A 360 -18.90 -2.22 -7.08
CA LEU A 360 -18.72 -1.79 -5.68
C LEU A 360 -17.82 -2.73 -4.88
N THR A 361 -17.71 -4.00 -5.26
CA THR A 361 -16.90 -4.98 -4.53
C THR A 361 -15.41 -4.62 -4.52
N TRP A 362 -14.92 -3.95 -5.56
CA TRP A 362 -13.57 -3.40 -5.55
C TRP A 362 -13.37 -2.40 -4.43
N ALA A 363 -14.25 -1.40 -4.32
CA ALA A 363 -14.17 -0.40 -3.26
C ALA A 363 -14.31 -1.03 -1.87
N ASP A 364 -15.19 -2.02 -1.71
CA ASP A 364 -15.43 -2.68 -0.43
C ASP A 364 -14.22 -3.48 0.05
N GLY A 365 -13.52 -4.18 -0.85
CA GLY A 365 -12.30 -4.91 -0.52
C GLY A 365 -11.17 -4.00 -0.02
N TYR A 366 -11.00 -2.84 -0.64
CA TYR A 366 -9.97 -1.86 -0.24
C TYR A 366 -10.33 -1.09 1.04
N ARG A 367 -11.61 -0.79 1.28
CA ARG A 367 -12.03 -0.02 2.46
C ARG A 367 -12.29 -0.86 3.71
N ARG A 368 -12.39 -2.20 3.60
CA ARG A 368 -12.63 -3.12 4.72
C ARG A 368 -11.75 -2.86 5.94
N PRO A 369 -10.42 -2.62 5.80
CA PRO A 369 -9.55 -2.36 6.95
C PRO A 369 -9.96 -1.15 7.78
N SER A 370 -10.74 -0.22 7.22
CA SER A 370 -11.24 0.95 7.95
C SER A 370 -12.29 0.64 9.03
N CYS A 371 -12.73 -0.62 9.13
CA CYS A 371 -13.61 -1.08 10.22
C CYS A 371 -12.83 -1.66 11.41
N VAL A 372 -11.50 -1.77 11.31
CA VAL A 372 -10.67 -2.43 12.33
C VAL A 372 -10.09 -1.40 13.31
N LYS A 373 -9.98 -1.76 14.58
CA LYS A 373 -9.41 -0.90 15.62
C LYS A 373 -7.99 -0.43 15.26
N GLY A 374 -7.74 0.85 15.44
CA GLY A 374 -6.42 1.47 15.22
C GLY A 374 -5.97 1.56 13.74
N TRP A 375 -6.87 1.33 12.78
CA TRP A 375 -6.52 1.40 11.35
C TRP A 375 -5.96 2.77 10.94
N ASP A 376 -6.54 3.84 11.44
CA ASP A 376 -6.13 5.21 11.17
C ASP A 376 -4.82 5.58 11.89
N ASP A 377 -4.60 5.05 13.10
CA ASP A 377 -3.31 5.12 13.78
C ASP A 377 -2.20 4.41 13.00
N GLY A 378 -2.50 3.23 12.45
CA GLY A 378 -1.59 2.51 11.58
C GLY A 378 -1.17 3.35 10.37
N MET A 379 -2.13 3.97 9.68
CA MET A 379 -1.85 4.85 8.53
C MET A 379 -1.00 6.07 8.92
N VAL A 380 -1.29 6.70 10.06
CA VAL A 380 -0.48 7.82 10.59
C VAL A 380 0.95 7.35 10.89
N ARG A 381 1.12 6.17 11.49
CA ARG A 381 2.45 5.61 11.80
C ARG A 381 3.25 5.25 10.56
N VAL A 382 2.61 4.76 9.50
CA VAL A 382 3.28 4.56 8.19
C VAL A 382 3.88 5.88 7.69
N VAL A 383 3.08 6.96 7.68
CA VAL A 383 3.55 8.29 7.25
C VAL A 383 4.68 8.79 8.17
N LEU A 384 4.52 8.61 9.47
CA LEU A 384 5.50 9.05 10.46
C LEU A 384 6.82 8.28 10.34
N ALA A 385 6.75 6.95 10.17
CA ALA A 385 7.93 6.12 9.95
C ALA A 385 8.70 6.56 8.70
N ALA A 386 7.99 6.78 7.60
CA ALA A 386 8.59 7.29 6.37
C ALA A 386 9.26 8.66 6.59
N ALA A 387 8.58 9.59 7.27
CA ALA A 387 9.09 10.94 7.52
C ALA A 387 10.32 10.96 8.45
N THR A 388 10.40 10.03 9.42
CA THR A 388 11.48 10.01 10.43
C THR A 388 12.68 9.16 10.03
N ALA A 389 12.51 8.16 9.18
CA ALA A 389 13.59 7.24 8.81
C ALA A 389 14.55 7.79 7.74
N GLY A 390 14.29 8.96 7.16
CA GLY A 390 15.06 9.47 6.03
C GLY A 390 14.78 8.76 4.71
N VAL A 391 13.74 7.91 4.67
CA VAL A 391 13.22 7.22 3.48
C VAL A 391 12.36 8.20 2.65
N ASN A 392 12.57 9.50 2.85
CA ASN A 392 11.69 10.58 2.41
C ASN A 392 11.38 10.57 0.91
N ASP A 393 12.26 10.00 0.08
CA ASP A 393 12.15 10.22 -1.35
C ASP A 393 11.23 9.21 -2.04
N VAL A 394 11.12 8.00 -1.51
CA VAL A 394 10.29 6.95 -2.14
C VAL A 394 8.83 7.03 -1.69
N TRP A 395 8.58 7.17 -0.38
CA TRP A 395 7.22 7.22 0.18
C TRP A 395 6.55 8.58 0.02
N ALA A 396 7.30 9.67 0.19
CA ALA A 396 6.78 11.01 0.01
C ALA A 396 6.43 11.30 -1.45
N ALA A 397 7.25 10.84 -2.39
CA ALA A 397 6.97 10.95 -3.82
C ALA A 397 5.72 10.15 -4.21
N GLU A 398 5.54 8.94 -3.70
CA GLU A 398 4.35 8.12 -3.98
C GLU A 398 3.09 8.72 -3.33
N SER A 399 3.16 9.10 -2.07
CA SER A 399 2.05 9.75 -1.36
C SER A 399 1.66 11.10 -1.99
N ALA A 400 2.64 11.88 -2.44
CA ALA A 400 2.41 13.15 -3.14
C ALA A 400 1.77 12.93 -4.52
N LYS A 401 2.18 11.88 -5.26
CA LYS A 401 1.57 11.53 -6.55
C LYS A 401 0.13 11.07 -6.39
N VAL A 402 -0.14 10.20 -5.42
CA VAL A 402 -1.51 9.78 -5.09
C VAL A 402 -2.37 10.99 -4.72
N ALA A 403 -1.85 11.90 -3.88
CA ALA A 403 -2.55 13.12 -3.51
C ALA A 403 -2.74 14.09 -4.68
N ALA A 404 -1.76 14.22 -5.59
CA ALA A 404 -1.86 15.05 -6.79
C ALA A 404 -2.84 14.46 -7.82
N ALA A 405 -2.81 13.14 -8.03
CA ALA A 405 -3.78 12.45 -8.88
C ALA A 405 -5.21 12.64 -8.38
N MET A 406 -5.40 12.69 -7.05
CA MET A 406 -6.70 12.98 -6.44
C MET A 406 -7.15 14.44 -6.60
N ARG A 407 -6.22 15.40 -6.73
CA ARG A 407 -6.53 16.84 -6.89
C ARG A 407 -6.70 17.30 -8.34
N LYS A 408 -6.56 16.44 -9.34
CA LYS A 408 -6.50 16.79 -10.77
C LYS A 408 -5.29 17.65 -11.17
N GLU A 409 -4.28 17.75 -10.35
CA GLU A 409 -3.04 18.45 -10.71
C GLU A 409 -2.16 17.50 -11.52
N SER A 410 -1.61 18.00 -12.63
CA SER A 410 -0.59 17.24 -13.36
C SER A 410 0.60 17.01 -12.43
N PRO A 411 1.14 15.78 -12.34
CA PRO A 411 2.31 15.54 -11.53
C PRO A 411 3.44 16.45 -12.02
N ALA A 412 3.97 17.28 -11.12
CA ALA A 412 5.15 18.06 -11.42
C ALA A 412 6.26 17.11 -11.86
N VAL A 413 6.83 17.38 -13.03
CA VAL A 413 7.86 16.55 -13.68
C VAL A 413 9.18 16.53 -12.88
N ASP A 414 9.31 17.41 -11.91
CA ASP A 414 10.50 17.57 -11.08
C ASP A 414 10.35 16.83 -9.73
N ALA A 415 10.53 15.49 -9.77
CA ALA A 415 10.90 14.77 -8.57
C ALA A 415 12.33 15.15 -8.17
N PRO A 416 12.64 15.29 -6.85
CA PRO A 416 13.97 15.69 -6.41
C PRO A 416 15.06 14.81 -7.01
N GLU A 417 16.16 15.43 -7.40
CA GLU A 417 17.26 14.81 -8.17
C GLU A 417 18.10 13.80 -7.36
N ASP A 418 17.84 13.68 -6.05
CA ASP A 418 18.66 12.89 -5.13
C ASP A 418 17.89 11.66 -4.66
N MET A 419 18.36 10.47 -5.07
CA MET A 419 17.85 9.20 -4.57
C MET A 419 18.33 8.98 -3.15
N SER A 420 17.42 8.53 -2.26
CA SER A 420 17.83 8.14 -0.92
C SER A 420 18.90 7.04 -0.99
N THR A 421 19.88 7.10 -0.11
CA THR A 421 20.93 6.09 0.04
C THR A 421 20.35 4.68 0.19
N ASP A 422 19.14 4.56 0.77
CA ASP A 422 18.45 3.30 1.00
C ASP A 422 17.90 2.65 -0.27
N ALA A 423 17.40 3.44 -1.23
CA ALA A 423 16.91 2.90 -2.50
C ALA A 423 18.07 2.42 -3.38
N ALA A 424 19.21 3.15 -3.38
CA ALA A 424 20.43 2.72 -4.07
C ALA A 424 20.99 1.44 -3.46
N ALA A 425 21.02 1.36 -2.13
CA ALA A 425 21.46 0.16 -1.41
C ALA A 425 20.54 -1.04 -1.67
N THR A 426 19.21 -0.82 -1.72
CA THR A 426 18.24 -1.86 -2.04
C THR A 426 18.44 -2.38 -3.48
N LEU A 427 18.63 -1.48 -4.45
CA LEU A 427 18.89 -1.85 -5.84
C LEU A 427 20.19 -2.67 -5.97
N GLU A 428 21.26 -2.24 -5.32
CA GLU A 428 22.55 -2.95 -5.35
C GLU A 428 22.44 -4.31 -4.65
N ALA A 429 21.77 -4.41 -3.50
CA ALA A 429 21.53 -5.67 -2.82
C ALA A 429 20.71 -6.64 -3.69
N LEU A 430 19.68 -6.13 -4.38
CA LEU A 430 18.90 -6.93 -5.34
C LEU A 430 19.78 -7.42 -6.49
N ARG A 431 20.60 -6.56 -7.06
CA ARG A 431 21.53 -6.92 -8.15
C ARG A 431 22.54 -7.98 -7.73
N CYS A 432 23.05 -7.88 -6.49
CA CYS A 432 24.03 -8.83 -5.94
C CYS A 432 23.39 -10.12 -5.42
N SER A 433 22.08 -10.19 -5.24
CA SER A 433 21.38 -11.36 -4.71
C SER A 433 21.45 -12.57 -5.63
N GLY A 434 21.64 -12.33 -6.94
CA GLY A 434 21.58 -13.35 -7.96
C GLY A 434 20.16 -13.84 -8.26
N ALA A 435 19.12 -13.27 -7.69
CA ALA A 435 17.74 -13.52 -8.06
C ALA A 435 17.47 -13.00 -9.47
N ARG A 436 16.69 -13.73 -10.27
CA ARG A 436 16.20 -13.21 -11.54
C ARG A 436 15.04 -12.23 -11.27
N VAL A 437 14.93 -11.21 -12.08
CA VAL A 437 13.93 -10.16 -11.90
C VAL A 437 13.01 -10.06 -13.10
N LEU A 438 11.70 -10.17 -12.87
CA LEU A 438 10.66 -9.80 -13.83
C LEU A 438 10.03 -8.49 -13.39
N ILE A 439 9.98 -7.51 -14.28
CA ILE A 439 9.25 -6.26 -14.07
C ILE A 439 8.02 -6.30 -14.97
N VAL A 440 6.84 -6.15 -14.39
CA VAL A 440 5.56 -6.06 -15.14
C VAL A 440 5.00 -4.66 -14.94
N HIS A 441 4.68 -3.95 -16.02
CA HIS A 441 4.18 -2.57 -15.94
C HIS A 441 3.12 -2.28 -17.00
N GLY A 442 2.08 -1.54 -16.63
CA GLY A 442 1.07 -1.08 -17.57
C GLY A 442 1.53 0.16 -18.35
N ASP A 443 1.23 0.24 -19.64
CA ASP A 443 1.62 1.40 -20.47
C ASP A 443 0.74 2.64 -20.27
N GLU A 444 -0.41 2.49 -19.60
CA GLU A 444 -1.31 3.58 -19.20
C GLU A 444 -1.19 3.94 -17.69
N ASP A 445 -0.12 3.53 -17.01
CA ASP A 445 0.09 3.84 -15.59
C ASP A 445 0.26 5.35 -15.36
N ALA A 446 -0.76 5.94 -14.71
CA ALA A 446 -0.79 7.37 -14.34
C ALA A 446 -0.19 7.64 -12.94
N ILE A 447 0.16 6.60 -12.18
CA ILE A 447 0.69 6.70 -10.82
C ILE A 447 2.23 6.64 -10.84
N VAL A 448 2.77 5.54 -11.38
CA VAL A 448 4.22 5.35 -11.54
C VAL A 448 4.53 5.32 -13.04
N PRO A 449 5.30 6.29 -13.56
CA PRO A 449 5.61 6.30 -14.99
C PRO A 449 6.35 5.03 -15.43
N LEU A 450 5.93 4.44 -16.57
CA LEU A 450 6.59 3.27 -17.17
C LEU A 450 8.11 3.47 -17.36
N GLU A 451 8.53 4.71 -17.57
CA GLU A 451 9.95 5.06 -17.71
C GLU A 451 10.78 4.67 -16.48
N ASN A 452 10.20 4.70 -15.28
CA ASN A 452 10.90 4.23 -14.07
C ASN A 452 11.23 2.74 -14.16
N SER A 453 10.32 1.92 -14.69
CA SER A 453 10.56 0.48 -14.87
C SER A 453 11.55 0.18 -15.99
N ARG A 454 11.59 0.98 -17.06
CA ARG A 454 12.63 0.87 -18.09
C ARG A 454 14.02 1.14 -17.49
N ARG A 455 14.14 2.26 -16.76
CA ARG A 455 15.39 2.60 -16.06
C ARG A 455 15.77 1.57 -15.00
N LEU A 456 14.79 0.98 -14.32
CA LEU A 456 15.03 -0.09 -13.35
C LEU A 456 15.58 -1.35 -14.04
N ALA A 457 15.01 -1.74 -15.16
CA ALA A 457 15.51 -2.87 -15.96
C ALA A 457 16.94 -2.61 -16.45
N ASP A 458 17.21 -1.40 -16.97
CA ASP A 458 18.56 -1.01 -17.40
C ASP A 458 19.58 -1.06 -16.25
N ALA A 459 19.17 -0.58 -15.06
CA ALA A 459 20.05 -0.55 -13.88
C ALA A 459 20.31 -1.94 -13.29
N LEU A 460 19.37 -2.87 -13.40
CA LEU A 460 19.51 -4.26 -12.97
C LEU A 460 20.32 -5.09 -13.98
N GLY A 461 20.29 -4.70 -15.26
CA GLY A 461 21.06 -5.35 -16.32
C GLY A 461 20.39 -6.60 -16.88
N PRO A 462 21.16 -7.55 -17.46
CA PRO A 462 20.62 -8.66 -18.26
C PRO A 462 19.80 -9.69 -17.48
N GLU A 463 19.87 -9.68 -16.17
CA GLU A 463 19.08 -10.56 -15.29
C GLU A 463 17.63 -10.05 -15.08
N ALA A 464 17.30 -8.84 -15.56
CA ALA A 464 15.98 -8.25 -15.47
C ALA A 464 15.26 -8.29 -16.82
N GLN A 465 14.03 -8.80 -16.78
CA GLN A 465 13.11 -8.78 -17.91
C GLN A 465 12.01 -7.74 -17.65
N LEU A 466 11.64 -6.95 -18.65
CA LEU A 466 10.54 -6.00 -18.59
C LEU A 466 9.42 -6.43 -19.52
N VAL A 467 8.25 -6.69 -18.97
CA VAL A 467 7.01 -6.94 -19.70
C VAL A 467 6.10 -5.71 -19.56
N VAL A 468 5.73 -5.12 -20.68
CA VAL A 468 4.80 -3.98 -20.74
C VAL A 468 3.41 -4.49 -21.13
N MET A 469 2.45 -4.37 -20.20
CA MET A 469 1.06 -4.78 -20.44
C MET A 469 0.27 -3.62 -21.05
N ARG A 470 -0.14 -3.80 -22.32
CA ARG A 470 -0.83 -2.76 -23.09
C ARG A 470 -2.26 -2.53 -22.61
N GLY A 471 -2.63 -1.25 -22.45
CA GLY A 471 -3.94 -0.82 -22.01
C GLY A 471 -4.20 -1.06 -20.52
N CYS A 472 -3.16 -1.44 -19.76
CA CYS A 472 -3.20 -1.54 -18.31
C CYS A 472 -2.57 -0.29 -17.67
N GLY A 473 -3.08 0.07 -16.50
CA GLY A 473 -2.56 1.13 -15.66
C GLY A 473 -1.63 0.61 -14.57
N HIS A 474 -1.85 1.10 -13.36
CA HIS A 474 -1.00 0.83 -12.19
C HIS A 474 -1.19 -0.57 -11.59
N MET A 475 -2.28 -1.26 -11.89
CA MET A 475 -2.63 -2.53 -11.25
C MET A 475 -2.75 -3.69 -12.29
N PRO A 476 -1.73 -3.96 -13.11
CA PRO A 476 -1.83 -4.92 -14.22
C PRO A 476 -2.23 -6.33 -13.78
N HIS A 477 -1.88 -6.76 -12.56
CA HIS A 477 -2.28 -8.05 -11.96
C HIS A 477 -3.78 -8.12 -11.60
N GLU A 478 -4.46 -6.98 -11.48
CA GLU A 478 -5.90 -6.88 -11.24
C GLU A 478 -6.67 -6.57 -12.54
N GLU A 479 -6.03 -5.87 -13.47
CA GLU A 479 -6.65 -5.39 -14.71
C GLU A 479 -6.71 -6.44 -15.80
N ASP A 480 -5.67 -7.23 -15.94
CA ASP A 480 -5.58 -8.33 -16.90
C ASP A 480 -4.82 -9.53 -16.27
N PRO A 481 -5.47 -10.23 -15.32
CA PRO A 481 -4.82 -11.28 -14.55
C PRO A 481 -4.36 -12.44 -15.45
N ASP A 482 -5.02 -12.72 -16.56
CA ASP A 482 -4.66 -13.82 -17.45
C ASP A 482 -3.31 -13.54 -18.13
N VAL A 483 -3.14 -12.32 -18.67
CA VAL A 483 -1.87 -11.90 -19.30
C VAL A 483 -0.77 -11.78 -18.25
N PHE A 484 -1.09 -11.26 -17.06
CA PHE A 484 -0.14 -11.18 -15.96
C PHE A 484 0.36 -12.57 -15.53
N VAL A 485 -0.55 -13.51 -15.31
CA VAL A 485 -0.22 -14.88 -14.87
C VAL A 485 0.60 -15.61 -15.93
N GLU A 486 0.29 -15.44 -17.23
CA GLU A 486 1.07 -16.08 -18.29
C GLU A 486 2.50 -15.52 -18.36
N ALA A 487 2.67 -14.20 -18.22
CA ALA A 487 4.01 -13.58 -18.17
C ALA A 487 4.84 -14.11 -16.99
N VAL A 488 4.22 -14.24 -15.81
CA VAL A 488 4.89 -14.81 -14.62
C VAL A 488 5.21 -16.28 -14.84
N LYS A 489 4.30 -17.06 -15.43
CA LYS A 489 4.49 -18.48 -15.71
C LYS A 489 5.62 -18.71 -16.72
N GLU A 490 5.69 -17.94 -17.80
CA GLU A 490 6.81 -17.98 -18.74
C GLU A 490 8.12 -17.73 -18.01
N PHE A 491 8.21 -16.64 -17.26
CA PHE A 491 9.41 -16.25 -16.51
C PHE A 491 9.86 -17.31 -15.50
N VAL A 492 8.95 -17.82 -14.67
CA VAL A 492 9.25 -18.85 -13.67
C VAL A 492 9.53 -20.20 -14.34
N GLY A 493 8.82 -20.53 -15.45
CA GLY A 493 8.95 -21.80 -16.18
C GLY A 493 10.26 -21.95 -16.97
N GLU A 494 10.88 -20.86 -17.41
CA GLU A 494 12.17 -20.85 -18.12
C GLU A 494 13.38 -21.24 -17.24
N TRP A 495 13.13 -21.76 -16.05
CA TRP A 495 14.18 -22.10 -15.13
C TRP A 495 15.00 -23.32 -15.59
N ASN A 496 16.25 -23.06 -15.93
CA ASN A 496 17.28 -24.07 -16.03
C ASN A 496 18.10 -24.02 -14.70
N PRO A 497 18.13 -25.11 -13.90
CA PRO A 497 18.87 -25.08 -12.62
C PRO A 497 20.32 -24.68 -12.87
N ARG A 498 20.75 -23.57 -12.25
CA ARG A 498 22.16 -23.17 -12.29
C ARG A 498 22.99 -24.33 -11.79
N PRO A 499 24.06 -24.75 -12.50
CA PRO A 499 24.97 -25.73 -11.94
C PRO A 499 25.52 -25.17 -10.62
N THR A 500 25.30 -25.92 -9.53
CA THR A 500 25.87 -25.57 -8.23
C THR A 500 27.37 -25.39 -8.41
N VAL A 501 27.83 -24.13 -8.35
CA VAL A 501 29.27 -23.85 -8.29
C VAL A 501 29.76 -24.46 -6.99
N ARG A 502 30.32 -25.67 -7.07
CA ARG A 502 31.03 -26.27 -5.95
C ARG A 502 32.12 -25.26 -5.57
N ALA A 503 31.97 -24.62 -4.42
CA ALA A 503 33.04 -23.87 -3.81
C ALA A 503 34.27 -24.80 -3.79
N LYS A 504 35.30 -24.44 -4.55
CA LYS A 504 36.60 -25.07 -4.40
C LYS A 504 37.00 -24.78 -2.95
N LYS A 505 37.08 -25.84 -2.14
CA LYS A 505 37.73 -25.76 -0.83
C LYS A 505 39.14 -25.18 -1.03
N PRO A 506 39.60 -24.28 -0.15
CA PRO A 506 40.92 -23.72 -0.16
C PRO A 506 41.97 -24.81 0.05
#